data_5570a35cfa9b4897ebb3782210c4774d
#
_entry.id   5570a35cfa9b4897ebb3782210c4774d
#
_cell.length_a   1.000
_cell.length_b   1.000
_cell.length_c   1.000
_cell.angle_alpha   90.00
_cell.angle_beta   90.00
_cell.angle_gamma   90.00
#
_symmetry.space_group_name_H-M   'P 1'
#
loop_
_entity.id
_entity.type
_entity.pdbx_description
1 polymer ?
#
loop_
_entity_poly.entity_id
_entity_poly.type
_entity_poly.pdbx_seq_one_letter_code
_entity_poly.pdbx_strand_id
1 'polypeptide(L)'
;MTENAVLQLRAERIARATRPFLVRGNRVRRCQRCLLPEKLCLCSTITPAQAKSRFCLLMFDTEPMKPSNTGRLIADILPDTVAFQWSRTEPSQDLLELVQNPDYQPMVVFPASYADEQREVIFTPPAGKPPLFIMLDGTWPEARKMFRKSPYLDNLPVISVDLSRLSAYRLREAQAEGQYCTAEVAIALLDMAGDTGAAAGLGEHFTRFKTRYLAGKTQHLGSITAEQLESV
;
A
#
# COMPACT_ATOMS: atom_id res chain seq x y z
N MET A 1 9.08 11.18 -14.83
CA MET A 1 8.30 10.19 -14.05
C MET A 1 8.82 10.27 -12.63
N THR A 2 7.98 10.62 -11.69
CA THR A 2 8.29 10.61 -10.25
C THR A 2 8.71 9.19 -9.85
N GLU A 3 9.77 9.09 -9.05
CA GLU A 3 10.25 7.80 -8.57
C GLU A 3 9.28 7.26 -7.51
N ASN A 4 8.98 5.96 -7.54
CA ASN A 4 8.06 5.33 -6.59
C ASN A 4 8.63 5.37 -5.16
N ALA A 5 7.95 6.02 -4.22
CA ALA A 5 8.43 6.27 -2.85
C ALA A 5 8.78 4.97 -2.09
N VAL A 6 8.07 3.87 -2.33
CA VAL A 6 8.38 2.58 -1.70
C VAL A 6 9.68 1.99 -2.25
N LEU A 7 9.98 2.20 -3.54
CA LEU A 7 11.25 1.76 -4.12
C LEU A 7 12.44 2.60 -3.63
N GLN A 8 12.25 3.90 -3.39
CA GLN A 8 13.24 4.76 -2.75
C GLN A 8 13.55 4.25 -1.34
N LEU A 9 12.53 4.06 -0.52
CA LEU A 9 12.67 3.51 0.83
C LEU A 9 13.33 2.11 0.83
N ARG A 10 13.01 1.28 -0.17
CA ARG A 10 13.67 -0.01 -0.40
C ARG A 10 15.16 0.15 -0.69
N ALA A 11 15.54 1.07 -1.57
CA ALA A 11 16.93 1.34 -1.91
C ALA A 11 17.74 1.81 -0.69
N GLU A 12 17.19 2.73 0.09
CA GLU A 12 17.77 3.21 1.35
C GLU A 12 17.95 2.06 2.35
N ARG A 13 16.92 1.19 2.48
CA ARG A 13 16.99 0.04 3.38
C ARG A 13 18.05 -0.97 2.95
N ILE A 14 18.22 -1.19 1.65
CA ILE A 14 19.30 -2.04 1.11
C ILE A 14 20.67 -1.42 1.40
N ALA A 15 20.83 -0.13 1.17
CA ALA A 15 22.09 0.57 1.39
C ALA A 15 22.57 0.50 2.86
N ARG A 16 21.64 0.45 3.81
CA ARG A 16 21.94 0.31 5.26
C ARG A 16 22.11 -1.14 5.72
N ALA A 17 21.83 -2.12 4.85
CA ALA A 17 21.85 -3.52 5.25
C ALA A 17 23.30 -4.02 5.40
N THR A 18 23.63 -4.56 6.58
CA THR A 18 24.91 -5.22 6.84
C THR A 18 24.97 -6.67 6.36
N ARG A 19 23.81 -7.25 6.00
CA ARG A 19 23.65 -8.61 5.48
C ARG A 19 22.66 -8.61 4.31
N PRO A 20 22.87 -9.47 3.30
CA PRO A 20 21.91 -9.61 2.21
C PRO A 20 20.52 -10.01 2.74
N PHE A 21 19.47 -9.35 2.26
CA PHE A 21 18.10 -9.74 2.55
C PHE A 21 17.70 -10.91 1.64
N LEU A 22 17.70 -12.12 2.20
CA LEU A 22 17.37 -13.34 1.47
C LEU A 22 15.86 -13.62 1.61
N VAL A 23 15.12 -13.41 0.54
CA VAL A 23 13.71 -13.83 0.41
C VAL A 23 13.59 -15.17 -0.31
N ARG A 24 12.49 -15.88 -0.08
CA ARG A 24 12.16 -17.07 -0.90
C ARG A 24 12.15 -16.67 -2.39
N GLY A 25 12.82 -17.46 -3.24
CA GLY A 25 12.95 -17.17 -4.67
C GLY A 25 14.02 -16.12 -5.01
N ASN A 26 15.08 -15.98 -4.20
CA ASN A 26 16.22 -15.10 -4.46
C ASN A 26 17.00 -15.45 -5.74
N ARG A 27 16.83 -16.67 -6.26
CA ARG A 27 17.44 -17.13 -7.55
C ARG A 27 16.69 -16.62 -8.78
N VAL A 28 15.47 -16.08 -8.59
CA VAL A 28 14.67 -15.55 -9.69
C VAL A 28 15.12 -14.14 -10.03
N ARG A 29 15.50 -13.90 -11.28
CA ARG A 29 15.79 -12.56 -11.76
C ARG A 29 14.49 -11.75 -11.80
N ARG A 30 14.48 -10.62 -11.08
CA ARG A 30 13.30 -9.77 -10.90
C ARG A 30 13.53 -8.39 -11.50
N CYS A 31 12.46 -7.85 -12.11
CA CYS A 31 12.43 -6.45 -12.48
C CYS A 31 12.67 -5.57 -11.26
N GLN A 32 13.57 -4.60 -11.36
CA GLN A 32 13.94 -3.72 -10.24
C GLN A 32 12.81 -2.78 -9.82
N ARG A 33 11.84 -2.52 -10.72
CA ARG A 33 10.70 -1.64 -10.47
C ARG A 33 9.49 -2.42 -9.94
N CYS A 34 8.94 -3.37 -10.69
CA CYS A 34 7.73 -4.07 -10.25
C CYS A 34 8.00 -5.29 -9.35
N LEU A 35 9.25 -5.67 -9.14
CA LEU A 35 9.72 -6.80 -8.31
C LEU A 35 9.16 -8.17 -8.73
N LEU A 36 8.41 -8.26 -9.82
CA LEU A 36 8.00 -9.52 -10.43
C LEU A 36 9.18 -10.17 -11.18
N PRO A 37 9.13 -11.49 -11.45
CA PRO A 37 10.05 -12.11 -12.39
C PRO A 37 10.12 -11.31 -13.70
N GLU A 38 11.30 -11.15 -14.30
CA GLU A 38 11.48 -10.30 -15.50
C GLU A 38 10.51 -10.66 -16.63
N LYS A 39 10.23 -11.96 -16.84
CA LYS A 39 9.27 -12.45 -17.83
C LYS A 39 7.81 -12.03 -17.55
N LEU A 40 7.50 -11.69 -16.30
CA LEU A 40 6.19 -11.29 -15.85
C LEU A 40 6.13 -9.79 -15.51
N CYS A 41 7.08 -9.01 -16.02
CA CYS A 41 7.15 -7.58 -15.77
C CYS A 41 5.88 -6.87 -16.27
N LEU A 42 5.34 -5.97 -15.43
CA LEU A 42 4.13 -5.20 -15.73
C LEU A 42 4.38 -3.68 -15.85
N CYS A 43 5.64 -3.26 -15.86
CA CYS A 43 5.98 -1.84 -15.81
C CYS A 43 5.45 -1.02 -16.99
N SER A 44 5.28 -1.66 -18.18
CA SER A 44 4.72 -1.01 -19.37
C SER A 44 3.22 -0.70 -19.27
N THR A 45 2.53 -1.32 -18.32
CA THR A 45 1.06 -1.13 -18.11
C THR A 45 0.74 -0.15 -16.99
N ILE A 46 1.75 0.43 -16.34
CA ILE A 46 1.55 1.41 -15.27
C ILE A 46 1.11 2.74 -15.88
N THR A 47 -0.10 3.16 -15.52
CA THR A 47 -0.66 4.45 -15.93
C THR A 47 -0.99 5.25 -14.66
N PRO A 48 -0.22 6.31 -14.35
CA PRO A 48 -0.52 7.16 -13.21
C PRO A 48 -1.89 7.81 -13.30
N ALA A 49 -2.55 7.96 -12.17
CA ALA A 49 -3.83 8.66 -12.02
C ALA A 49 -3.67 9.88 -11.11
N GLN A 50 -4.60 10.82 -11.24
CA GLN A 50 -4.75 11.97 -10.34
C GLN A 50 -5.80 11.65 -9.28
N ALA A 51 -5.53 12.02 -8.03
CA ALA A 51 -6.47 11.95 -6.92
C ALA A 51 -6.36 13.23 -6.09
N LYS A 52 -7.44 13.61 -5.41
CA LYS A 52 -7.41 14.65 -4.37
C LYS A 52 -6.81 14.09 -3.08
N SER A 53 -7.10 12.84 -2.80
CA SER A 53 -6.57 12.11 -1.66
C SER A 53 -5.08 11.85 -1.81
N ARG A 54 -4.36 11.91 -0.70
CA ARG A 54 -2.94 11.57 -0.62
C ARG A 54 -2.71 10.37 0.29
N PHE A 55 -1.72 9.55 -0.02
CA PHE A 55 -1.34 8.39 0.79
C PHE A 55 0.03 8.58 1.42
N CYS A 56 0.11 8.28 2.71
CA CYS A 56 1.33 8.15 3.49
C CYS A 56 1.47 6.69 3.93
N LEU A 57 2.43 5.98 3.39
CA LEU A 57 2.72 4.60 3.75
C LEU A 57 3.76 4.59 4.87
N LEU A 58 3.32 4.31 6.10
CA LEU A 58 4.22 4.07 7.21
C LEU A 58 4.53 2.58 7.24
N MET A 59 5.76 2.20 6.87
CA MET A 59 6.12 0.84 6.57
C MET A 59 6.99 0.20 7.65
N PHE A 60 6.67 -1.04 8.04
CA PHE A 60 7.53 -1.81 8.93
C PHE A 60 8.87 -2.13 8.24
N ASP A 61 9.96 -2.30 9.02
CA ASP A 61 11.36 -2.34 8.55
C ASP A 61 11.60 -3.21 7.29
N THR A 62 11.00 -4.39 7.23
CA THR A 62 11.22 -5.34 6.13
C THR A 62 10.18 -5.26 5.02
N GLU A 63 9.13 -4.47 5.20
CA GLU A 63 7.99 -4.44 4.28
C GLU A 63 8.37 -3.94 2.87
N PRO A 64 9.18 -2.88 2.69
CA PRO A 64 9.61 -2.44 1.37
C PRO A 64 10.42 -3.48 0.60
N MET A 65 11.00 -4.46 1.33
CA MET A 65 11.84 -5.50 0.74
C MET A 65 11.05 -6.61 0.07
N LYS A 66 9.76 -6.78 0.42
CA LYS A 66 8.94 -7.91 -0.02
C LYS A 66 8.43 -7.70 -1.46
N PRO A 67 8.69 -8.63 -2.40
CA PRO A 67 8.09 -8.56 -3.75
C PRO A 67 6.57 -8.62 -3.74
N SER A 68 5.96 -9.14 -2.66
CA SER A 68 4.52 -9.22 -2.46
C SER A 68 3.90 -7.96 -1.87
N ASN A 69 4.70 -6.94 -1.54
CA ASN A 69 4.18 -5.70 -0.97
C ASN A 69 3.21 -5.02 -1.95
N THR A 70 2.00 -4.72 -1.48
CA THR A 70 0.95 -4.07 -2.28
C THR A 70 0.84 -2.57 -2.03
N GLY A 71 1.44 -2.04 -0.97
CA GLY A 71 1.59 -0.60 -0.76
C GLY A 71 2.35 0.08 -1.90
N ARG A 72 3.35 -0.60 -2.47
CA ARG A 72 4.09 -0.13 -3.65
C ARG A 72 3.19 0.17 -4.85
N LEU A 73 2.11 -0.61 -5.03
CA LEU A 73 1.18 -0.43 -6.15
C LEU A 73 0.43 0.90 -6.05
N ILE A 74 0.17 1.39 -4.83
CA ILE A 74 -0.41 2.71 -4.60
C ILE A 74 0.52 3.78 -5.16
N ALA A 75 1.81 3.71 -4.83
CA ALA A 75 2.81 4.64 -5.33
C ALA A 75 3.13 4.49 -6.83
N ASP A 76 2.81 3.36 -7.46
CA ASP A 76 2.88 3.19 -8.92
C ASP A 76 1.79 4.01 -9.63
N ILE A 77 0.59 4.09 -9.04
CA ILE A 77 -0.58 4.76 -9.65
C ILE A 77 -0.73 6.19 -9.17
N LEU A 78 -0.41 6.47 -7.91
CA LEU A 78 -0.52 7.80 -7.29
C LEU A 78 0.88 8.35 -6.99
N PRO A 79 1.46 9.18 -7.90
CA PRO A 79 2.84 9.66 -7.77
C PRO A 79 3.11 10.52 -6.53
N ASP A 80 2.06 11.13 -5.96
CA ASP A 80 2.17 11.97 -4.74
C ASP A 80 2.15 11.13 -3.44
N THR A 81 2.11 9.80 -3.55
CA THR A 81 2.26 8.89 -2.41
C THR A 81 3.65 9.04 -1.81
N VAL A 82 3.71 9.15 -0.48
CA VAL A 82 4.97 9.14 0.27
C VAL A 82 5.09 7.87 1.09
N ALA A 83 6.32 7.45 1.37
CA ALA A 83 6.60 6.26 2.17
C ALA A 83 7.69 6.56 3.19
N PHE A 84 7.47 6.16 4.44
CA PHE A 84 8.41 6.33 5.54
C PHE A 84 8.64 4.99 6.24
N GLN A 85 9.86 4.76 6.69
CA GLN A 85 10.13 3.66 7.58
C GLN A 85 9.57 3.97 8.96
N TRP A 86 8.80 3.05 9.51
CA TRP A 86 8.29 3.18 10.86
C TRP A 86 9.41 3.16 11.90
N SER A 87 9.36 4.13 12.80
CA SER A 87 10.15 4.16 14.03
C SER A 87 9.21 4.46 15.20
N ARG A 88 9.43 3.78 16.32
CA ARG A 88 8.68 4.03 17.54
C ARG A 88 9.12 5.33 18.22
N THR A 89 10.42 5.61 18.21
CA THR A 89 11.05 6.67 19.02
C THR A 89 11.57 7.82 18.19
N GLU A 90 11.89 7.56 16.93
CA GLU A 90 12.53 8.51 16.02
C GLU A 90 11.78 8.54 14.69
N PRO A 91 10.53 9.06 14.65
CA PRO A 91 9.84 9.27 13.37
C PRO A 91 10.60 10.28 12.51
N SER A 92 10.51 10.12 11.19
CA SER A 92 11.08 11.10 10.27
C SER A 92 10.48 12.49 10.51
N GLN A 93 11.31 13.55 10.44
CA GLN A 93 10.86 14.92 10.53
C GLN A 93 9.84 15.25 9.41
N ASP A 94 10.09 14.77 8.20
CA ASP A 94 9.17 14.96 7.06
C ASP A 94 7.80 14.31 7.30
N LEU A 95 7.75 13.17 8.01
CA LEU A 95 6.49 12.55 8.43
C LEU A 95 5.74 13.46 9.42
N LEU A 96 6.43 13.99 10.42
CA LEU A 96 5.84 14.88 11.43
C LEU A 96 5.29 16.16 10.80
N GLU A 97 6.02 16.75 9.87
CA GLU A 97 5.59 17.93 9.12
C GLU A 97 4.37 17.62 8.22
N LEU A 98 4.38 16.46 7.55
CA LEU A 98 3.27 16.03 6.70
C LEU A 98 1.97 15.86 7.51
N VAL A 99 2.02 15.20 8.67
CA VAL A 99 0.81 14.96 9.48
C VAL A 99 0.29 16.22 10.16
N GLN A 100 1.10 17.27 10.24
CA GLN A 100 0.72 18.59 10.76
C GLN A 100 0.38 19.60 9.65
N ASN A 101 0.51 19.21 8.38
CA ASN A 101 0.27 20.11 7.25
C ASN A 101 -1.21 20.52 7.20
N PRO A 102 -1.52 21.84 7.33
CA PRO A 102 -2.89 22.34 7.37
C PRO A 102 -3.67 22.18 6.06
N ASP A 103 -3.01 21.87 4.96
CA ASP A 103 -3.65 21.69 3.65
C ASP A 103 -4.36 20.35 3.53
N TYR A 104 -4.06 19.40 4.41
CA TYR A 104 -4.64 18.06 4.43
C TYR A 104 -5.47 17.80 5.67
N GLN A 105 -6.28 16.73 5.59
CA GLN A 105 -6.94 16.12 6.73
C GLN A 105 -6.35 14.75 6.99
N PRO A 106 -5.37 14.64 7.92
CA PRO A 106 -4.71 13.39 8.22
C PRO A 106 -5.62 12.47 9.03
N MET A 107 -5.62 11.18 8.68
CA MET A 107 -6.34 10.13 9.40
C MET A 107 -5.60 8.80 9.31
N VAL A 108 -5.58 8.05 10.41
CA VAL A 108 -4.93 6.74 10.48
C VAL A 108 -5.92 5.67 10.02
N VAL A 109 -5.51 4.89 9.02
CA VAL A 109 -6.33 3.80 8.48
C VAL A 109 -6.15 2.57 9.35
N PHE A 110 -7.17 2.26 10.17
CA PHE A 110 -7.14 1.08 11.05
C PHE A 110 -8.57 0.66 11.45
N PRO A 111 -8.81 -0.62 11.82
CA PRO A 111 -10.14 -1.03 12.26
C PRO A 111 -10.58 -0.33 13.55
N ALA A 112 -11.83 0.11 13.60
CA ALA A 112 -12.43 0.83 14.73
C ALA A 112 -12.27 0.10 16.07
N SER A 113 -12.32 -1.23 16.06
CA SER A 113 -12.21 -2.06 17.27
C SER A 113 -10.88 -1.96 18.01
N TYR A 114 -9.88 -1.30 17.42
CA TYR A 114 -8.57 -1.09 18.02
C TYR A 114 -8.37 0.33 18.56
N ALA A 115 -9.26 1.27 18.24
CA ALA A 115 -9.26 2.60 18.80
C ALA A 115 -9.71 2.55 20.28
N ASP A 116 -9.06 3.36 21.13
CA ASP A 116 -9.53 3.56 22.49
C ASP A 116 -10.78 4.47 22.49
N GLU A 117 -11.46 4.54 23.64
CA GLU A 117 -12.72 5.28 23.81
C GLU A 117 -12.57 6.80 23.59
N GLN A 118 -11.36 7.34 23.68
CA GLN A 118 -11.10 8.78 23.54
C GLN A 118 -10.75 9.15 22.10
N ARG A 119 -10.42 8.18 21.27
CA ARG A 119 -9.97 8.41 19.91
C ARG A 119 -11.15 8.52 18.96
N GLU A 120 -11.20 9.61 18.21
CA GLU A 120 -12.22 9.79 17.18
C GLU A 120 -12.15 8.69 16.12
N VAL A 121 -13.29 8.04 15.85
CA VAL A 121 -13.44 7.04 14.79
C VAL A 121 -14.42 7.55 13.76
N ILE A 122 -13.98 7.54 12.50
CA ILE A 122 -14.78 7.96 11.35
C ILE A 122 -14.88 6.81 10.33
N PHE A 123 -15.97 6.80 9.56
CA PHE A 123 -16.25 5.78 8.56
C PHE A 123 -16.35 6.35 7.14
N THR A 124 -16.23 7.66 7.02
CA THR A 124 -16.23 8.39 5.74
C THR A 124 -15.30 9.58 5.87
N PRO A 125 -14.46 9.88 4.86
CA PRO A 125 -13.63 11.07 4.90
C PRO A 125 -14.50 12.32 5.02
N PRO A 126 -14.19 13.24 5.95
CA PRO A 126 -14.93 14.49 6.09
C PRO A 126 -14.81 15.36 4.84
N ALA A 127 -15.84 16.15 4.57
CA ALA A 127 -15.80 17.14 3.49
C ALA A 127 -14.84 18.30 3.81
N GLY A 128 -14.26 18.90 2.79
CA GLY A 128 -13.42 20.09 2.91
C GLY A 128 -12.01 19.85 2.40
N LYS A 129 -11.05 19.63 3.29
CA LYS A 129 -9.64 19.42 2.90
C LYS A 129 -9.41 18.05 2.26
N PRO A 130 -8.42 17.94 1.36
CA PRO A 130 -8.02 16.65 0.82
C PRO A 130 -7.63 15.66 1.93
N PRO A 131 -8.14 14.40 1.89
CA PRO A 131 -7.75 13.37 2.84
C PRO A 131 -6.27 13.03 2.71
N LEU A 132 -5.58 12.86 3.86
CA LEU A 132 -4.27 12.22 3.95
C LEU A 132 -4.44 10.88 4.68
N PHE A 133 -4.44 9.78 3.94
CA PHE A 133 -4.58 8.44 4.49
C PHE A 133 -3.23 7.89 4.95
N ILE A 134 -3.06 7.68 6.26
CA ILE A 134 -1.85 7.11 6.85
C ILE A 134 -2.07 5.60 6.98
N MET A 135 -1.44 4.84 6.09
CA MET A 135 -1.51 3.38 6.02
C MET A 135 -0.38 2.76 6.83
N LEU A 136 -0.72 1.89 7.78
CA LEU A 136 0.26 1.13 8.56
C LEU A 136 0.60 -0.18 7.83
N ASP A 137 1.64 -0.16 7.01
CA ASP A 137 1.98 -1.25 6.09
C ASP A 137 2.97 -2.24 6.72
N GLY A 138 2.50 -3.45 6.94
CA GLY A 138 3.22 -4.54 7.60
C GLY A 138 2.34 -5.78 7.70
N THR A 139 2.85 -6.85 8.30
CA THR A 139 2.01 -7.97 8.73
C THR A 139 1.02 -7.49 9.81
N TRP A 140 -0.07 -8.22 9.99
CA TRP A 140 -1.09 -7.83 10.98
C TRP A 140 -0.54 -7.60 12.40
N PRO A 141 0.34 -8.46 12.97
CA PRO A 141 1.00 -8.18 14.25
C PRO A 141 1.86 -6.91 14.24
N GLU A 142 2.56 -6.65 13.12
CA GLU A 142 3.39 -5.45 12.94
C GLU A 142 2.52 -4.19 12.87
N ALA A 143 1.46 -4.19 12.06
CA ALA A 143 0.53 -3.06 11.94
C ALA A 143 -0.14 -2.73 13.29
N ARG A 144 -0.56 -3.73 14.05
CA ARG A 144 -1.07 -3.52 15.43
C ARG A 144 -0.02 -2.94 16.37
N LYS A 145 1.25 -3.37 16.24
CA LYS A 145 2.35 -2.79 17.01
C LYS A 145 2.56 -1.33 16.63
N MET A 146 2.57 -1.03 15.34
CA MET A 146 2.71 0.34 14.82
C MET A 146 1.58 1.23 15.34
N PHE A 147 0.33 0.79 15.25
CA PHE A 147 -0.83 1.52 15.74
C PHE A 147 -0.71 1.90 17.23
N ARG A 148 -0.29 0.97 18.09
CA ARG A 148 -0.18 1.17 19.54
C ARG A 148 1.09 1.86 20.01
N LYS A 149 2.09 2.01 19.13
CA LYS A 149 3.43 2.47 19.51
C LYS A 149 3.91 3.67 18.65
N SER A 150 2.97 4.42 18.11
CA SER A 150 3.23 5.65 17.35
C SER A 150 2.53 6.84 18.01
N PRO A 151 3.04 7.34 19.16
CA PRO A 151 2.38 8.41 19.90
C PRO A 151 2.17 9.69 19.09
N TYR A 152 2.98 9.90 18.06
CA TYR A 152 2.84 11.03 17.12
C TYR A 152 1.60 10.92 16.20
N LEU A 153 0.88 9.78 16.24
CA LEU A 153 -0.38 9.58 15.52
C LEU A 153 -1.60 9.54 16.46
N ASP A 154 -1.43 9.59 17.78
CA ASP A 154 -2.51 9.33 18.74
C ASP A 154 -3.61 10.39 18.68
N ASN A 155 -3.28 11.65 18.34
CA ASN A 155 -4.23 12.74 18.20
C ASN A 155 -4.98 12.76 16.86
N LEU A 156 -4.65 11.86 15.92
CA LEU A 156 -5.29 11.79 14.62
C LEU A 156 -6.52 10.88 14.67
N PRO A 157 -7.62 11.22 13.98
CA PRO A 157 -8.77 10.35 13.88
C PRO A 157 -8.40 9.03 13.20
N VAL A 158 -9.11 7.97 13.56
CA VAL A 158 -9.03 6.67 12.89
C VAL A 158 -10.14 6.60 11.85
N ILE A 159 -9.77 6.33 10.59
CA ILE A 159 -10.73 5.95 9.57
C ILE A 159 -10.80 4.43 9.47
N SER A 160 -11.99 3.88 9.69
CA SER A 160 -12.26 2.44 9.63
C SER A 160 -13.07 2.12 8.38
N VAL A 161 -12.52 1.24 7.54
CA VAL A 161 -13.15 0.83 6.29
C VAL A 161 -13.90 -0.47 6.49
N ASP A 162 -15.22 -0.46 6.24
CA ASP A 162 -16.02 -1.67 6.17
C ASP A 162 -16.01 -2.23 4.75
N LEU A 163 -15.05 -3.10 4.48
CA LEU A 163 -14.86 -3.68 3.15
C LEU A 163 -15.98 -4.68 2.76
N SER A 164 -16.80 -5.11 3.72
CA SER A 164 -17.96 -5.97 3.44
C SER A 164 -19.04 -5.23 2.65
N ARG A 165 -19.11 -3.91 2.78
CA ARG A 165 -20.06 -3.02 2.09
C ARG A 165 -19.61 -2.60 0.69
N LEU A 166 -18.34 -2.78 0.36
CA LEU A 166 -17.79 -2.43 -0.94
C LEU A 166 -18.03 -3.54 -1.98
N SER A 167 -19.29 -3.90 -2.18
CA SER A 167 -19.73 -4.97 -3.07
C SER A 167 -19.47 -4.73 -4.57
N ALA A 168 -19.12 -3.52 -4.98
CA ALA A 168 -18.89 -3.15 -6.37
C ALA A 168 -17.53 -3.67 -6.92
N TYR A 169 -16.50 -3.74 -6.07
CA TYR A 169 -15.20 -4.29 -6.45
C TYR A 169 -15.06 -5.72 -5.89
N ARG A 170 -15.66 -6.69 -6.56
CA ARG A 170 -15.48 -8.10 -6.26
C ARG A 170 -14.07 -8.56 -6.62
N LEU A 171 -13.07 -8.14 -5.84
CA LEU A 171 -11.75 -8.77 -5.83
C LEU A 171 -11.77 -10.04 -4.94
N ARG A 172 -12.95 -10.72 -4.90
CA ARG A 172 -13.17 -11.90 -4.10
C ARG A 172 -12.60 -13.14 -4.78
N GLU A 173 -11.43 -13.55 -4.34
CA GLU A 173 -11.14 -14.97 -4.12
C GLU A 173 -10.45 -15.08 -2.75
N ALA A 174 -11.19 -15.65 -1.84
CA ALA A 174 -10.85 -16.30 -0.58
C ALA A 174 -9.42 -16.09 -0.03
N GLN A 175 -9.24 -15.06 0.75
CA GLN A 175 -8.38 -15.12 1.93
C GLN A 175 -9.30 -15.13 3.16
N ALA A 176 -8.82 -15.71 4.26
CA ALA A 176 -9.58 -15.84 5.49
C ALA A 176 -10.33 -14.53 5.83
N GLU A 177 -11.60 -14.64 6.25
CA GLU A 177 -12.47 -13.50 6.53
C GLU A 177 -11.74 -12.38 7.28
N GLY A 178 -11.74 -11.18 6.72
CA GLY A 178 -11.26 -9.95 7.38
C GLY A 178 -9.80 -9.57 7.12
N GLN A 179 -9.03 -10.28 6.29
CA GLN A 179 -7.66 -9.87 5.94
C GLN A 179 -7.58 -9.33 4.52
N TYR A 180 -7.53 -8.01 4.40
CA TYR A 180 -7.36 -7.29 3.15
C TYR A 180 -5.91 -6.77 3.02
N CYS A 181 -5.39 -6.72 1.80
CA CYS A 181 -4.08 -6.15 1.57
C CYS A 181 -4.13 -4.61 1.46
N THR A 182 -2.99 -3.97 1.60
CA THR A 182 -2.86 -2.51 1.61
C THR A 182 -3.48 -1.86 0.36
N ALA A 183 -3.31 -2.46 -0.83
CA ALA A 183 -3.92 -1.93 -2.06
C ALA A 183 -5.45 -2.03 -2.06
N GLU A 184 -6.06 -3.11 -1.55
CA GLU A 184 -7.52 -3.25 -1.48
C GLU A 184 -8.14 -2.20 -0.57
N VAL A 185 -7.51 -1.93 0.57
CA VAL A 185 -7.94 -0.87 1.47
C VAL A 185 -7.82 0.50 0.81
N ALA A 186 -6.72 0.75 0.08
CA ALA A 186 -6.52 2.02 -0.61
C ALA A 186 -7.54 2.26 -1.73
N ILE A 187 -7.90 1.22 -2.51
CA ILE A 187 -8.96 1.30 -3.53
C ILE A 187 -10.28 1.75 -2.89
N ALA A 188 -10.63 1.13 -1.77
CA ALA A 188 -11.83 1.47 -1.02
C ALA A 188 -11.84 2.92 -0.52
N LEU A 189 -10.72 3.38 0.03
CA LEU A 189 -10.56 4.75 0.52
C LEU A 189 -10.67 5.79 -0.60
N LEU A 190 -10.09 5.51 -1.77
CA LEU A 190 -10.20 6.35 -2.95
C LEU A 190 -11.67 6.48 -3.41
N ASP A 191 -12.39 5.37 -3.47
CA ASP A 191 -13.80 5.37 -3.86
C ASP A 191 -14.65 6.15 -2.85
N MET A 192 -14.44 5.94 -1.55
CA MET A 192 -15.11 6.67 -0.47
C MET A 192 -14.82 8.19 -0.50
N ALA A 193 -13.64 8.58 -0.95
CA ALA A 193 -13.24 9.98 -1.09
C ALA A 193 -13.71 10.63 -2.40
N GLY A 194 -14.35 9.86 -3.31
CA GLY A 194 -14.80 10.33 -4.62
C GLY A 194 -13.70 10.35 -5.70
N ASP A 195 -12.53 9.80 -5.43
CA ASP A 195 -11.42 9.64 -6.38
C ASP A 195 -11.61 8.37 -7.23
N THR A 196 -12.80 8.17 -7.81
CA THR A 196 -13.24 6.92 -8.46
C THR A 196 -12.36 6.52 -9.64
N GLY A 197 -11.83 7.48 -10.42
CA GLY A 197 -10.91 7.21 -11.52
C GLY A 197 -9.58 6.61 -11.03
N ALA A 198 -9.05 7.13 -9.92
CA ALA A 198 -7.84 6.60 -9.29
C ALA A 198 -8.09 5.23 -8.64
N ALA A 199 -9.27 5.03 -8.02
CA ALA A 199 -9.70 3.74 -7.49
C ALA A 199 -9.75 2.66 -8.57
N ALA A 200 -10.35 2.98 -9.73
CA ALA A 200 -10.41 2.08 -10.88
C ALA A 200 -9.00 1.73 -11.41
N GLY A 201 -8.15 2.74 -11.62
CA GLY A 201 -6.77 2.54 -12.10
C GLY A 201 -5.94 1.68 -11.15
N LEU A 202 -6.04 1.92 -9.84
CA LEU A 202 -5.35 1.09 -8.84
C LEU A 202 -5.92 -0.34 -8.80
N GLY A 203 -7.24 -0.51 -8.95
CA GLY A 203 -7.91 -1.82 -9.00
C GLY A 203 -7.44 -2.67 -10.18
N GLU A 204 -7.35 -2.07 -11.37
CA GLU A 204 -6.82 -2.75 -12.55
C GLU A 204 -5.33 -3.12 -12.38
N HIS A 205 -4.52 -2.19 -11.88
CA HIS A 205 -3.10 -2.44 -11.64
C HIS A 205 -2.89 -3.55 -10.61
N PHE A 206 -3.67 -3.55 -9.53
CA PHE A 206 -3.63 -4.61 -8.51
C PHE A 206 -4.03 -5.97 -9.08
N THR A 207 -5.07 -6.03 -9.90
CA THR A 207 -5.53 -7.28 -10.56
C THR A 207 -4.43 -7.85 -11.44
N ARG A 208 -3.82 -7.02 -12.31
CA ARG A 208 -2.68 -7.42 -13.15
C ARG A 208 -1.49 -7.90 -12.31
N PHE A 209 -1.17 -7.19 -11.23
CA PHE A 209 -0.10 -7.59 -10.31
C PHE A 209 -0.41 -8.95 -9.68
N LYS A 210 -1.62 -9.15 -9.12
CA LYS A 210 -2.05 -10.39 -8.46
C LYS A 210 -1.90 -11.58 -9.38
N THR A 211 -2.42 -11.49 -10.61
CA THR A 211 -2.34 -12.56 -11.62
C THR A 211 -0.90 -12.92 -11.93
N ARG A 212 -0.05 -11.92 -12.25
CA ARG A 212 1.37 -12.17 -12.59
C ARG A 212 2.18 -12.66 -11.39
N TYR A 213 1.87 -12.17 -10.20
CA TYR A 213 2.52 -12.63 -8.96
C TYR A 213 2.20 -14.09 -8.65
N LEU A 214 0.93 -14.50 -8.79
CA LEU A 214 0.51 -15.89 -8.59
C LEU A 214 1.13 -16.82 -9.65
N ALA A 215 1.13 -16.42 -10.91
CA ALA A 215 1.81 -17.14 -11.99
C ALA A 215 3.30 -17.37 -11.68
N GLY A 216 3.97 -16.35 -11.12
CA GLY A 216 5.38 -16.48 -10.70
C GLY A 216 5.62 -17.41 -9.50
N LYS A 217 4.59 -17.70 -8.69
CA LYS A 217 4.67 -18.64 -7.57
C LYS A 217 4.55 -20.12 -7.97
N THR A 218 3.77 -20.42 -9.01
CA THR A 218 3.45 -21.80 -9.41
C THR A 218 4.59 -22.51 -10.14
N GLN A 219 5.77 -21.91 -10.26
CA GLN A 219 7.00 -22.45 -10.90
C GLN A 219 6.82 -22.90 -12.37
N HIS A 220 5.67 -22.69 -12.99
CA HIS A 220 5.39 -23.02 -14.38
C HIS A 220 5.67 -21.83 -15.32
N LEU A 221 6.79 -21.12 -15.08
CA LEU A 221 7.19 -19.98 -15.92
C LEU A 221 7.43 -20.34 -17.41
N GLY A 222 7.49 -21.64 -17.72
CA GLY A 222 7.64 -22.15 -19.09
C GLY A 222 6.33 -22.34 -19.84
N SER A 223 5.17 -22.35 -19.16
CA SER A 223 3.86 -22.66 -19.75
C SER A 223 2.93 -21.44 -19.89
N ILE A 224 3.34 -20.25 -19.46
CA ILE A 224 2.52 -19.05 -19.59
C ILE A 224 2.74 -18.47 -20.98
N THR A 225 1.69 -18.50 -21.81
CA THR A 225 1.72 -17.88 -23.17
C THR A 225 1.57 -16.37 -23.08
N ALA A 226 2.07 -15.65 -24.11
CA ALA A 226 1.92 -14.21 -24.20
C ALA A 226 0.43 -13.79 -24.17
N GLU A 227 -0.46 -14.57 -24.83
CA GLU A 227 -1.90 -14.34 -24.85
C GLU A 227 -2.55 -14.39 -23.45
N GLN A 228 -2.05 -15.26 -22.55
CA GLN A 228 -2.52 -15.33 -21.15
C GLN A 228 -2.05 -14.13 -20.31
N LEU A 229 -1.02 -13.40 -20.75
CA LEU A 229 -0.54 -12.19 -20.10
C LEU A 229 -1.24 -10.93 -20.63
N GLU A 230 -1.79 -10.96 -21.84
CA GLU A 230 -2.51 -9.84 -22.47
C GLU A 230 -4.01 -9.85 -22.15
N SER A 231 -4.57 -11.00 -21.76
CA SER A 231 -5.99 -11.14 -21.44
C SER A 231 -6.36 -10.74 -20.00
N VAL A 232 -5.40 -10.13 -19.23
CA VAL A 232 -5.62 -9.72 -17.84
C VAL A 232 -5.08 -8.31 -17.58
#